data_228e961c0fa2780e4676a92be0bd06c6
#
_entry.id   228e961c0fa2780e4676a92be0bd06c6
#
_cell.length_a   1.000
_cell.length_b   1.000
_cell.length_c   1.000
_cell.angle_alpha   90.00
_cell.angle_beta   90.00
_cell.angle_gamma   90.00
#
_symmetry.space_group_name_H-M   'P 1'
#
loop_
_entity.id
_entity.type
_entity.pdbx_description
1 polymer ?
#
loop_
_entity_poly.entity_id
_entity_poly.type
_entity_poly.pdbx_seq_one_letter_code
_entity_poly.pdbx_strand_id
1 'polypeptide(L)'
;AHDKMPRFDRGVFLAPMVRSGALPCRLLALEYGADLVWGPEVVDRAIMGTERRVHPSTGLVEFIKDGKQVFSCHPIERPYLIYQVGSSTPENAAEAVRIVTAHDDVAGVDLNCGCPKPFSTLGGMGANLLTMPDLLCEILKAMRRAAPPHVSVTCKIRLLPTQAQTLDLVERIVRTRTIRALTIHCRTKPMRPREPALLDRFRDVAAHVAKVAQGKGQEETRV
;
A
#
# COMPACT_ATOMS: atom_id res chain seq x y z
N ALA A 1 -12.97 -2.92 20.57
CA ALA A 1 -12.87 -1.49 20.32
C ALA A 1 -11.88 -1.18 19.18
N HIS A 2 -12.15 -1.68 17.96
CA HIS A 2 -11.33 -1.37 16.76
C HIS A 2 -12.16 -0.64 15.71
N ASP A 3 -12.91 0.35 16.13
CA ASP A 3 -13.93 1.02 15.31
C ASP A 3 -13.41 2.28 14.55
N LYS A 4 -12.11 2.49 14.48
CA LYS A 4 -11.56 3.64 13.73
C LYS A 4 -10.65 3.15 12.62
N MET A 5 -11.13 3.27 11.39
CA MET A 5 -10.29 3.12 10.21
C MET A 5 -9.09 4.09 10.28
N PRO A 6 -7.93 3.70 9.72
CA PRO A 6 -6.75 4.56 9.65
C PRO A 6 -7.07 5.94 9.09
N ARG A 7 -6.46 6.98 9.66
CA ARG A 7 -6.55 8.36 9.16
C ARG A 7 -5.36 8.64 8.26
N PHE A 8 -5.64 9.17 7.07
CA PHE A 8 -4.63 9.49 6.06
C PHE A 8 -4.54 11.00 5.77
N ASP A 9 -5.29 11.82 6.50
CA ASP A 9 -5.41 13.25 6.25
C ASP A 9 -4.31 14.09 6.91
N ARG A 10 -3.61 13.52 7.87
CA ARG A 10 -2.50 14.18 8.59
C ARG A 10 -1.68 13.13 9.35
N GLY A 11 -0.44 13.48 9.65
CA GLY A 11 0.44 12.66 10.48
C GLY A 11 1.79 12.36 9.83
N VAL A 12 2.60 11.63 10.55
CA VAL A 12 3.90 11.11 10.09
C VAL A 12 3.77 9.61 9.89
N PHE A 13 4.07 9.15 8.68
CA PHE A 13 3.89 7.75 8.30
C PHE A 13 5.23 7.11 7.95
N LEU A 14 5.48 5.91 8.48
CA LEU A 14 6.62 5.11 8.04
C LEU A 14 6.30 4.49 6.67
N ALA A 15 6.98 4.95 5.64
CA ALA A 15 6.80 4.45 4.28
C ALA A 15 7.26 2.98 4.13
N PRO A 16 6.70 2.22 3.18
CA PRO A 16 7.14 0.85 2.91
C PRO A 16 8.59 0.83 2.39
N MET A 17 9.43 0.03 3.03
CA MET A 17 10.83 -0.13 2.68
C MET A 17 11.24 -1.60 2.76
N VAL A 18 11.64 -2.18 1.63
CA VAL A 18 12.18 -3.55 1.60
C VAL A 18 13.44 -3.60 2.46
N ARG A 19 13.56 -4.64 3.30
CA ARG A 19 14.61 -4.88 4.31
C ARG A 19 14.58 -3.98 5.54
N SER A 20 14.10 -2.73 5.44
CA SER A 20 14.06 -1.80 6.58
C SER A 20 12.69 -1.71 7.24
N GLY A 21 11.61 -2.10 6.58
CA GLY A 21 10.23 -2.10 7.12
C GLY A 21 9.89 -3.35 7.94
N ALA A 22 10.87 -4.04 8.50
CA ALA A 22 10.65 -5.19 9.37
C ALA A 22 9.96 -4.79 10.69
N LEU A 23 9.35 -5.77 11.37
CA LEU A 23 8.57 -5.54 12.60
C LEU A 23 9.28 -4.65 13.64
N PRO A 24 10.55 -4.86 14.00
CA PRO A 24 11.19 -4.02 15.00
C PRO A 24 11.26 -2.53 14.60
N CYS A 25 11.51 -2.25 13.31
CA CYS A 25 11.56 -0.88 12.82
C CYS A 25 10.17 -0.22 12.87
N ARG A 26 9.11 -0.95 12.56
CA ARG A 26 7.73 -0.44 12.64
C ARG A 26 7.31 -0.15 14.07
N LEU A 27 7.60 -1.05 15.00
CA LEU A 27 7.31 -0.85 16.42
C LEU A 27 8.05 0.38 16.96
N LEU A 28 9.35 0.51 16.62
CA LEU A 28 10.14 1.68 17.00
C LEU A 28 9.56 2.96 16.41
N ALA A 29 9.14 2.96 15.15
CA ALA A 29 8.53 4.12 14.54
C ALA A 29 7.23 4.55 15.25
N LEU A 30 6.38 3.60 15.66
CA LEU A 30 5.19 3.88 16.47
C LEU A 30 5.55 4.44 17.85
N GLU A 31 6.56 3.90 18.52
CA GLU A 31 7.06 4.40 19.81
C GLU A 31 7.52 5.87 19.71
N TYR A 32 8.14 6.24 18.57
CA TYR A 32 8.56 7.62 18.29
C TYR A 32 7.47 8.49 17.63
N GLY A 33 6.23 8.05 17.65
CA GLY A 33 5.07 8.86 17.28
C GLY A 33 4.66 8.81 15.82
N ALA A 34 5.04 7.79 15.06
CA ALA A 34 4.44 7.56 13.76
C ALA A 34 2.95 7.24 13.91
N ASP A 35 2.10 7.86 13.08
CA ASP A 35 0.64 7.64 13.11
C ASP A 35 0.24 6.38 12.35
N LEU A 36 0.97 6.01 11.30
CA LEU A 36 0.79 4.78 10.54
C LEU A 36 2.15 4.21 10.14
N VAL A 37 2.20 2.89 9.97
CA VAL A 37 3.39 2.17 9.53
C VAL A 37 3.04 1.22 8.38
N TRP A 38 3.88 1.22 7.35
CA TRP A 38 3.79 0.25 6.26
C TRP A 38 4.76 -0.89 6.46
N GLY A 39 4.28 -2.12 6.22
CA GLY A 39 5.14 -3.28 6.04
C GLY A 39 6.01 -3.15 4.78
N PRO A 40 7.06 -3.97 4.63
CA PRO A 40 7.80 -4.06 3.38
C PRO A 40 6.88 -4.58 2.27
N GLU A 41 7.22 -4.31 1.00
CA GLU A 41 6.57 -4.97 -0.13
C GLU A 41 6.73 -6.49 -0.02
N VAL A 42 5.60 -7.20 0.03
CA VAL A 42 5.54 -8.66 -0.04
C VAL A 42 4.91 -9.05 -1.38
N VAL A 43 5.60 -9.88 -2.16
CA VAL A 43 5.05 -10.39 -3.42
C VAL A 43 3.86 -11.30 -3.12
N ASP A 44 2.79 -11.18 -3.90
CA ASP A 44 1.55 -11.93 -3.73
C ASP A 44 1.77 -13.45 -3.57
N ARG A 45 2.57 -14.06 -4.47
CA ARG A 45 2.89 -15.50 -4.40
C ARG A 45 3.71 -15.91 -3.18
N ALA A 46 4.39 -14.96 -2.53
CA ALA A 46 5.15 -15.25 -1.32
C ALA A 46 4.20 -15.50 -0.13
N ILE A 47 3.16 -14.67 0.02
CA ILE A 47 2.19 -14.81 1.11
C ILE A 47 1.19 -15.96 0.88
N MET A 48 0.94 -16.31 -0.38
CA MET A 48 0.04 -17.42 -0.73
C MET A 48 0.63 -18.75 -0.26
N GLY A 49 -0.19 -19.56 0.43
CA GLY A 49 0.21 -20.84 1.00
C GLY A 49 1.07 -20.74 2.26
N THR A 50 1.13 -19.58 2.91
CA THR A 50 1.73 -19.45 4.24
C THR A 50 0.82 -20.03 5.31
N GLU A 51 1.42 -20.57 6.35
CA GLU A 51 0.77 -20.91 7.62
C GLU A 51 0.89 -19.69 8.55
N ARG A 52 -0.27 -19.24 9.10
CA ARG A 52 -0.29 -18.21 10.13
C ARG A 52 -0.07 -18.83 11.50
N ARG A 53 0.97 -18.39 12.20
CA ARG A 53 1.30 -18.82 13.57
C ARG A 53 1.23 -17.64 14.53
N VAL A 54 0.79 -17.90 15.75
CA VAL A 54 0.76 -16.90 16.84
C VAL A 54 1.62 -17.43 17.97
N HIS A 55 2.60 -16.61 18.36
CA HIS A 55 3.46 -16.94 19.49
C HIS A 55 2.67 -16.81 20.81
N PRO A 56 2.57 -17.87 21.63
CA PRO A 56 1.62 -17.91 22.74
C PRO A 56 1.90 -16.88 23.85
N SER A 57 3.17 -16.53 24.08
CA SER A 57 3.54 -15.60 25.17
C SER A 57 3.64 -14.14 24.72
N THR A 58 3.94 -13.87 23.44
CA THR A 58 4.14 -12.48 22.94
C THR A 58 2.97 -11.98 22.09
N GLY A 59 2.16 -12.89 21.54
CA GLY A 59 1.14 -12.57 20.56
C GLY A 59 1.70 -12.24 19.17
N LEU A 60 3.02 -12.38 18.96
CA LEU A 60 3.63 -12.20 17.64
C LEU A 60 2.94 -13.10 16.61
N VAL A 61 2.52 -12.50 15.51
CA VAL A 61 1.93 -13.22 14.37
C VAL A 61 2.97 -13.35 13.28
N GLU A 62 3.15 -14.56 12.79
CA GLU A 62 4.07 -14.90 11.72
C GLU A 62 3.33 -15.64 10.60
N PHE A 63 3.63 -15.27 9.35
CA PHE A 63 3.22 -15.97 8.15
C PHE A 63 4.41 -16.73 7.61
N ILE A 64 4.39 -18.06 7.73
CA ILE A 64 5.53 -18.94 7.45
C ILE A 64 5.23 -19.82 6.24
N LYS A 65 6.19 -19.92 5.32
CA LYS A 65 6.16 -20.79 4.17
C LYS A 65 7.52 -21.49 4.03
N ASP A 66 7.50 -22.80 3.87
CA ASP A 66 8.71 -23.63 3.72
C ASP A 66 9.76 -23.34 4.83
N GLY A 67 9.30 -23.21 6.08
CA GLY A 67 10.12 -22.92 7.24
C GLY A 67 10.69 -21.48 7.30
N LYS A 68 10.33 -20.61 6.35
CA LYS A 68 10.79 -19.22 6.30
C LYS A 68 9.67 -18.25 6.62
N GLN A 69 9.97 -17.23 7.44
CA GLN A 69 9.06 -16.13 7.70
C GLN A 69 8.96 -15.23 6.46
N VAL A 70 7.75 -15.11 5.92
CA VAL A 70 7.41 -14.21 4.81
C VAL A 70 7.02 -12.83 5.31
N PHE A 71 6.19 -12.80 6.36
CA PHE A 71 5.71 -11.58 6.99
C PHE A 71 5.48 -11.83 8.48
N SER A 72 5.60 -10.78 9.28
CA SER A 72 5.22 -10.84 10.69
C SER A 72 4.61 -9.52 11.14
N CYS A 73 3.73 -9.58 12.13
CA CYS A 73 3.12 -8.42 12.76
C CYS A 73 2.84 -8.68 14.24
N HIS A 74 2.59 -7.61 14.98
CA HIS A 74 2.31 -7.68 16.41
C HIS A 74 0.96 -7.01 16.71
N PRO A 75 0.17 -7.49 17.68
CA PRO A 75 -1.11 -6.88 18.05
C PRO A 75 -1.06 -5.37 18.33
N ILE A 76 0.07 -4.87 18.86
CA ILE A 76 0.26 -3.44 19.14
C ILE A 76 0.16 -2.59 17.88
N GLU A 77 0.69 -3.06 16.75
CA GLU A 77 0.68 -2.30 15.50
C GLU A 77 -0.58 -2.47 14.65
N ARG A 78 -1.45 -3.43 14.97
CA ARG A 78 -2.67 -3.75 14.18
C ARG A 78 -3.49 -2.54 13.76
N PRO A 79 -3.78 -1.55 14.63
CA PRO A 79 -4.60 -0.40 14.25
C PRO A 79 -3.89 0.57 13.29
N TYR A 80 -2.59 0.43 13.14
CA TYR A 80 -1.70 1.37 12.44
C TYR A 80 -0.97 0.73 11.25
N LEU A 81 -1.06 -0.59 11.11
CA LEU A 81 -0.29 -1.36 10.14
C LEU A 81 -1.00 -1.43 8.79
N ILE A 82 -0.29 -0.99 7.75
CA ILE A 82 -0.70 -1.16 6.36
C ILE A 82 0.23 -2.21 5.71
N TYR A 83 -0.37 -3.31 5.26
CA TYR A 83 0.35 -4.37 4.54
C TYR A 83 0.53 -3.97 3.08
N GLN A 84 1.75 -3.96 2.56
CA GLN A 84 1.98 -3.65 1.16
C GLN A 84 2.18 -4.91 0.31
N VAL A 85 1.38 -5.07 -0.72
CA VAL A 85 1.47 -6.16 -1.69
C VAL A 85 2.06 -5.70 -3.02
N GLY A 86 2.97 -6.48 -3.57
CA GLY A 86 3.39 -6.45 -4.96
C GLY A 86 2.63 -7.52 -5.74
N SER A 87 1.89 -7.12 -6.75
CA SER A 87 1.13 -8.04 -7.61
C SER A 87 1.03 -7.50 -9.04
N SER A 88 0.91 -8.38 -9.99
CA SER A 88 0.66 -8.08 -11.40
C SER A 88 -0.64 -8.70 -11.93
N THR A 89 -1.42 -9.37 -11.07
CA THR A 89 -2.72 -9.96 -11.45
C THR A 89 -3.78 -9.67 -10.40
N PRO A 90 -5.03 -9.35 -10.81
CA PRO A 90 -6.13 -9.11 -9.90
C PRO A 90 -6.42 -10.28 -8.95
N GLU A 91 -6.32 -11.51 -9.46
CA GLU A 91 -6.62 -12.75 -8.73
C GLU A 91 -5.66 -12.96 -7.58
N ASN A 92 -4.35 -12.87 -7.85
CA ASN A 92 -3.33 -13.05 -6.82
C ASN A 92 -3.36 -11.92 -5.79
N ALA A 93 -3.57 -10.67 -6.22
CA ALA A 93 -3.73 -9.55 -5.31
C ALA A 93 -4.92 -9.75 -4.35
N ALA A 94 -6.06 -10.20 -4.87
CA ALA A 94 -7.24 -10.50 -4.08
C ALA A 94 -6.98 -11.63 -3.07
N GLU A 95 -6.29 -12.68 -3.48
CA GLU A 95 -5.96 -13.81 -2.60
C GLU A 95 -4.99 -13.38 -1.48
N ALA A 96 -3.94 -12.64 -1.82
CA ALA A 96 -3.02 -12.08 -0.83
C ALA A 96 -3.76 -11.22 0.21
N VAL A 97 -4.72 -10.40 -0.24
CA VAL A 97 -5.56 -9.59 0.65
C VAL A 97 -6.39 -10.46 1.58
N ARG A 98 -7.07 -11.51 1.08
CA ARG A 98 -7.86 -12.42 1.93
C ARG A 98 -7.01 -13.04 3.03
N ILE A 99 -5.80 -13.52 2.67
CA ILE A 99 -4.89 -14.17 3.63
C ILE A 99 -4.52 -13.22 4.78
N VAL A 100 -4.09 -11.99 4.47
CA VAL A 100 -3.57 -11.06 5.49
C VAL A 100 -4.65 -10.38 6.30
N THR A 101 -5.90 -10.36 5.80
CA THR A 101 -7.03 -9.73 6.49
C THR A 101 -7.94 -10.72 7.21
N ALA A 102 -7.71 -12.03 7.07
CA ALA A 102 -8.57 -13.08 7.62
C ALA A 102 -8.72 -13.04 9.16
N HIS A 103 -7.78 -12.42 9.86
CA HIS A 103 -7.74 -12.37 11.33
C HIS A 103 -7.56 -10.95 11.89
N ASP A 104 -7.90 -9.95 11.12
CA ASP A 104 -7.76 -8.52 11.49
C ASP A 104 -6.34 -8.14 11.93
N ASP A 105 -5.33 -8.74 11.33
CA ASP A 105 -3.92 -8.49 11.68
C ASP A 105 -3.40 -7.16 11.15
N VAL A 106 -4.13 -6.51 10.23
CA VAL A 106 -3.74 -5.26 9.57
C VAL A 106 -4.91 -4.28 9.48
N ALA A 107 -4.63 -2.99 9.56
CA ALA A 107 -5.62 -1.92 9.40
C ALA A 107 -5.91 -1.57 7.95
N GLY A 108 -5.00 -1.91 7.05
CA GLY A 108 -5.14 -1.66 5.63
C GLY A 108 -4.21 -2.49 4.77
N VAL A 109 -4.49 -2.47 3.48
CA VAL A 109 -3.68 -3.09 2.44
C VAL A 109 -3.34 -2.05 1.37
N ASP A 110 -2.12 -2.09 0.85
CA ASP A 110 -1.58 -1.13 -0.08
C ASP A 110 -1.03 -1.82 -1.33
N LEU A 111 -1.35 -1.30 -2.52
CA LEU A 111 -0.75 -1.78 -3.76
C LEU A 111 0.54 -1.03 -4.07
N ASN A 112 1.65 -1.74 -4.21
CA ASN A 112 2.90 -1.15 -4.66
C ASN A 112 2.86 -0.89 -6.18
N CYS A 113 2.89 0.39 -6.56
CA CYS A 113 3.02 0.83 -7.94
C CYS A 113 4.24 1.75 -8.14
N GLY A 114 5.20 1.70 -7.21
CA GLY A 114 6.34 2.63 -7.24
C GLY A 114 7.73 1.97 -7.21
N CYS A 115 7.85 0.70 -6.88
CA CYS A 115 9.13 0.01 -6.78
C CYS A 115 9.79 -0.14 -8.15
N PRO A 116 10.99 0.47 -8.39
CA PRO A 116 11.69 0.35 -9.67
C PRO A 116 12.65 -0.83 -9.72
N LYS A 117 12.74 -1.64 -8.66
CA LYS A 117 13.73 -2.71 -8.52
C LYS A 117 13.38 -3.91 -9.40
N PRO A 118 14.40 -4.65 -9.94
CA PRO A 118 14.17 -5.79 -10.83
C PRO A 118 13.25 -6.85 -10.26
N PHE A 119 13.36 -7.20 -8.97
CA PHE A 119 12.52 -8.22 -8.35
C PHE A 119 11.01 -7.90 -8.44
N SER A 120 10.65 -6.62 -8.46
CA SER A 120 9.26 -6.17 -8.62
C SER A 120 8.92 -6.00 -10.11
N THR A 121 9.75 -5.28 -10.86
CA THR A 121 9.43 -4.92 -12.26
C THR A 121 9.52 -6.09 -13.24
N LEU A 122 10.43 -7.06 -13.04
CA LEU A 122 10.50 -8.27 -13.87
C LEU A 122 9.26 -9.14 -13.75
N GLY A 123 8.58 -9.09 -12.59
CA GLY A 123 7.30 -9.75 -12.38
C GLY A 123 6.07 -8.95 -12.87
N GLY A 124 6.27 -7.84 -13.57
CA GLY A 124 5.18 -6.96 -14.03
C GLY A 124 4.58 -6.07 -12.95
N MET A 125 5.14 -6.08 -11.74
CA MET A 125 4.67 -5.37 -10.54
C MET A 125 5.34 -3.99 -10.39
N GLY A 126 5.03 -3.31 -9.31
CA GLY A 126 5.68 -2.08 -8.91
C GLY A 126 5.54 -0.97 -9.97
N ALA A 127 6.63 -0.32 -10.31
CA ALA A 127 6.62 0.79 -11.25
C ALA A 127 6.23 0.42 -12.70
N ASN A 128 6.13 -0.86 -13.06
CA ASN A 128 5.60 -1.27 -14.35
C ASN A 128 4.09 -1.02 -14.47
N LEU A 129 3.35 -1.13 -13.38
CA LEU A 129 1.91 -0.85 -13.37
C LEU A 129 1.58 0.59 -13.75
N LEU A 130 2.52 1.53 -13.60
CA LEU A 130 2.33 2.93 -14.00
C LEU A 130 2.10 3.11 -15.51
N THR A 131 2.57 2.15 -16.32
CA THR A 131 2.37 2.13 -17.78
C THR A 131 1.19 1.26 -18.21
N MET A 132 0.48 0.67 -17.26
CA MET A 132 -0.64 -0.25 -17.47
C MET A 132 -1.84 0.15 -16.58
N PRO A 133 -2.39 1.38 -16.77
CA PRO A 133 -3.37 1.96 -15.84
C PRO A 133 -4.66 1.12 -15.72
N ASP A 134 -5.08 0.46 -16.78
CA ASP A 134 -6.28 -0.38 -16.74
C ASP A 134 -6.06 -1.61 -15.84
N LEU A 135 -4.93 -2.29 -15.99
CA LEU A 135 -4.55 -3.41 -15.12
C LEU A 135 -4.40 -2.97 -13.66
N LEU A 136 -3.75 -1.82 -13.42
CA LEU A 136 -3.62 -1.25 -12.08
C LEU A 136 -5.00 -1.04 -11.45
N CYS A 137 -5.95 -0.45 -12.17
CA CYS A 137 -7.31 -0.24 -11.69
C CYS A 137 -8.06 -1.55 -11.43
N GLU A 138 -7.89 -2.57 -12.27
CA GLU A 138 -8.53 -3.88 -12.05
C GLU A 138 -7.94 -4.58 -10.81
N ILE A 139 -6.64 -4.48 -10.56
CA ILE A 139 -6.00 -4.99 -9.34
C ILE A 139 -6.62 -4.29 -8.10
N LEU A 140 -6.72 -2.97 -8.10
CA LEU A 140 -7.32 -2.21 -6.99
C LEU A 140 -8.78 -2.60 -6.72
N LYS A 141 -9.57 -2.77 -7.79
CA LYS A 141 -10.96 -3.26 -7.68
C LYS A 141 -11.02 -4.67 -7.07
N ALA A 142 -10.12 -5.56 -7.47
CA ALA A 142 -10.05 -6.91 -6.94
C ALA A 142 -9.65 -6.92 -5.46
N MET A 143 -8.65 -6.10 -5.08
CA MET A 143 -8.25 -5.91 -3.68
C MET A 143 -9.41 -5.39 -2.83
N ARG A 144 -10.17 -4.37 -3.33
CA ARG A 144 -11.31 -3.82 -2.58
C ARG A 144 -12.41 -4.84 -2.38
N ARG A 145 -12.73 -5.65 -3.40
CA ARG A 145 -13.72 -6.73 -3.28
C ARG A 145 -13.30 -7.82 -2.28
N ALA A 146 -12.00 -8.07 -2.17
CA ALA A 146 -11.44 -9.09 -1.28
C ALA A 146 -11.29 -8.61 0.17
N ALA A 147 -11.02 -7.32 0.38
CA ALA A 147 -10.81 -6.75 1.70
C ALA A 147 -12.13 -6.55 2.47
N PRO A 148 -12.17 -6.84 3.77
CA PRO A 148 -13.31 -6.48 4.63
C PRO A 148 -13.62 -4.97 4.58
N PRO A 149 -14.86 -4.54 4.85
CA PRO A 149 -15.25 -3.12 4.77
C PRO A 149 -14.41 -2.19 5.66
N HIS A 150 -14.00 -2.65 6.84
CA HIS A 150 -13.20 -1.89 7.80
C HIS A 150 -11.71 -1.83 7.47
N VAL A 151 -11.23 -2.63 6.51
CA VAL A 151 -9.84 -2.62 6.07
C VAL A 151 -9.69 -1.60 4.93
N SER A 152 -8.79 -0.63 5.12
CA SER A 152 -8.50 0.39 4.10
C SER A 152 -7.74 -0.23 2.92
N VAL A 153 -8.12 0.13 1.69
CA VAL A 153 -7.30 -0.14 0.50
C VAL A 153 -6.61 1.15 0.09
N THR A 154 -5.31 1.09 -0.14
CA THR A 154 -4.49 2.24 -0.57
C THR A 154 -3.61 1.86 -1.76
N CYS A 155 -2.98 2.84 -2.36
CA CYS A 155 -2.06 2.65 -3.47
C CYS A 155 -0.89 3.62 -3.35
N LYS A 156 0.33 3.16 -3.64
CA LYS A 156 1.52 4.01 -3.63
C LYS A 156 2.18 4.03 -5.00
N ILE A 157 2.24 5.22 -5.60
CA ILE A 157 2.77 5.45 -6.96
C ILE A 157 4.04 6.31 -6.94
N ARG A 158 4.70 6.41 -8.09
CA ARG A 158 5.67 7.47 -8.44
C ARG A 158 5.05 8.42 -9.45
N LEU A 159 5.70 9.60 -9.60
CA LEU A 159 5.38 10.51 -10.70
C LEU A 159 5.73 9.85 -12.04
N LEU A 160 4.92 10.10 -13.04
CA LEU A 160 5.21 9.81 -14.45
C LEU A 160 6.09 10.91 -15.07
N PRO A 161 6.69 10.69 -16.24
CA PRO A 161 7.58 11.66 -16.85
C PRO A 161 6.98 13.06 -16.96
N THR A 162 5.72 13.16 -17.41
CA THR A 162 5.02 14.45 -17.52
C THR A 162 3.96 14.61 -16.43
N GLN A 163 3.61 15.86 -16.13
CA GLN A 163 2.52 16.18 -15.19
C GLN A 163 1.17 15.65 -15.72
N ALA A 164 0.90 15.86 -17.00
CA ALA A 164 -0.33 15.42 -17.64
C ALA A 164 -0.55 13.90 -17.49
N GLN A 165 0.49 13.10 -17.74
CA GLN A 165 0.42 11.65 -17.54
C GLN A 165 0.14 11.27 -16.08
N THR A 166 0.76 12.00 -15.14
CA THR A 166 0.53 11.75 -13.70
C THR A 166 -0.92 12.05 -13.33
N LEU A 167 -1.48 13.18 -13.79
CA LEU A 167 -2.85 13.57 -13.51
C LEU A 167 -3.87 12.59 -14.13
N ASP A 168 -3.65 12.14 -15.38
CA ASP A 168 -4.50 11.12 -16.03
C ASP A 168 -4.52 9.81 -15.22
N LEU A 169 -3.36 9.29 -14.84
CA LEU A 169 -3.27 8.08 -14.03
C LEU A 169 -3.98 8.24 -12.69
N VAL A 170 -3.73 9.34 -11.99
CA VAL A 170 -4.33 9.63 -10.69
C VAL A 170 -5.85 9.72 -10.81
N GLU A 171 -6.37 10.40 -11.83
CA GLU A 171 -7.79 10.49 -12.09
C GLU A 171 -8.42 9.11 -12.31
N ARG A 172 -7.80 8.25 -13.11
CA ARG A 172 -8.26 6.87 -13.34
C ARG A 172 -8.32 6.09 -12.03
N ILE A 173 -7.27 6.16 -11.20
CA ILE A 173 -7.23 5.50 -9.90
C ILE A 173 -8.36 5.99 -9.00
N VAL A 174 -8.53 7.29 -8.83
CA VAL A 174 -9.56 7.89 -7.96
C VAL A 174 -10.95 7.55 -8.45
N ARG A 175 -11.18 7.56 -9.76
CA ARG A 175 -12.48 7.18 -10.36
C ARG A 175 -12.87 5.72 -10.15
N THR A 176 -11.94 4.84 -9.77
CA THR A 176 -12.30 3.46 -9.38
C THR A 176 -13.13 3.41 -8.09
N ARG A 177 -13.03 4.42 -7.23
CA ARG A 177 -13.67 4.50 -5.90
C ARG A 177 -13.31 3.33 -4.98
N THR A 178 -12.14 2.75 -5.17
CA THR A 178 -11.69 1.57 -4.41
C THR A 178 -10.70 1.91 -3.30
N ILE A 179 -10.02 3.04 -3.43
CA ILE A 179 -8.95 3.42 -2.51
C ILE A 179 -9.38 4.51 -1.54
N ARG A 180 -8.87 4.43 -0.31
CA ARG A 180 -9.06 5.43 0.73
C ARG A 180 -7.97 6.50 0.72
N ALA A 181 -6.76 6.13 0.30
CA ALA A 181 -5.66 7.06 0.15
C ALA A 181 -4.77 6.71 -1.03
N LEU A 182 -4.14 7.73 -1.62
CA LEU A 182 -3.13 7.61 -2.65
C LEU A 182 -1.83 8.25 -2.16
N THR A 183 -0.78 7.46 -2.03
CA THR A 183 0.55 7.96 -1.65
C THR A 183 1.40 8.23 -2.89
N ILE A 184 2.03 9.40 -2.95
CA ILE A 184 2.86 9.79 -4.07
C ILE A 184 4.32 9.96 -3.64
N HIS A 185 5.20 9.15 -4.21
CA HIS A 185 6.63 9.41 -4.15
C HIS A 185 6.97 10.43 -5.24
N CYS A 186 7.34 11.65 -4.84
CA CYS A 186 7.57 12.78 -5.73
C CYS A 186 8.89 12.66 -6.54
N ARG A 187 9.16 11.48 -7.08
CA ARG A 187 10.21 11.19 -8.05
C ARG A 187 9.68 10.29 -9.15
N THR A 188 10.22 10.43 -10.36
CA THR A 188 9.92 9.50 -11.48
C THR A 188 10.68 8.19 -11.33
N LYS A 189 10.33 7.16 -12.13
CA LYS A 189 10.96 5.82 -12.07
C LYS A 189 12.50 5.85 -12.20
N PRO A 190 13.13 6.61 -13.10
CA PRO A 190 14.59 6.64 -13.25
C PRO A 190 15.31 7.41 -12.15
N MET A 191 14.65 8.34 -11.46
CA MET A 191 15.28 9.18 -10.43
C MET A 191 15.77 8.36 -9.23
N ARG A 192 16.92 8.75 -8.69
CA ARG A 192 17.58 8.12 -7.55
C ARG A 192 17.39 8.95 -6.26
N PRO A 193 17.59 8.36 -5.07
CA PRO A 193 17.42 9.07 -3.79
C PRO A 193 18.23 10.37 -3.65
N ARG A 194 19.39 10.46 -4.29
CA ARG A 194 20.25 11.67 -4.30
C ARG A 194 19.67 12.84 -5.08
N GLU A 195 18.72 12.59 -5.98
CA GLU A 195 18.04 13.63 -6.75
C GLU A 195 16.91 14.24 -5.90
N PRO A 196 16.73 15.57 -5.90
CA PRO A 196 15.66 16.23 -5.16
C PRO A 196 14.28 15.69 -5.54
N ALA A 197 13.37 15.60 -4.57
CA ALA A 197 11.98 15.27 -4.85
C ALA A 197 11.28 16.45 -5.55
N LEU A 198 10.43 16.15 -6.53
CA LEU A 198 9.69 17.14 -7.33
C LEU A 198 8.41 17.57 -6.59
N LEU A 199 8.57 18.24 -5.44
CA LEU A 199 7.46 18.58 -4.55
C LEU A 199 6.45 19.54 -5.17
N ASP A 200 6.90 20.44 -6.06
CA ASP A 200 5.99 21.37 -6.73
C ASP A 200 4.92 20.67 -7.57
N ARG A 201 5.26 19.50 -8.14
CA ARG A 201 4.31 18.68 -8.87
C ARG A 201 3.22 18.06 -7.99
N PHE A 202 3.49 17.89 -6.70
CA PHE A 202 2.54 17.29 -5.76
C PHE A 202 1.32 18.19 -5.52
N ARG A 203 1.51 19.50 -5.43
CA ARG A 203 0.40 20.47 -5.20
C ARG A 203 -0.70 20.32 -6.25
N ASP A 204 -0.32 20.23 -7.51
CA ASP A 204 -1.29 20.09 -8.61
C ASP A 204 -2.00 18.74 -8.56
N VAL A 205 -1.27 17.68 -8.20
CA VAL A 205 -1.87 16.34 -8.04
C VAL A 205 -2.88 16.35 -6.90
N ALA A 206 -2.55 16.91 -5.75
CA ALA A 206 -3.46 16.99 -4.61
C ALA A 206 -4.74 17.79 -4.94
N ALA A 207 -4.58 18.94 -5.62
CA ALA A 207 -5.71 19.75 -6.08
C ALA A 207 -6.58 18.99 -7.10
N HIS A 208 -5.96 18.24 -8.01
CA HIS A 208 -6.68 17.45 -8.99
C HIS A 208 -7.48 16.32 -8.33
N VAL A 209 -6.88 15.59 -7.39
CA VAL A 209 -7.57 14.55 -6.61
C VAL A 209 -8.77 15.11 -5.88
N ALA A 210 -8.60 16.23 -5.18
CA ALA A 210 -9.71 16.89 -4.47
C ALA A 210 -10.87 17.22 -5.41
N LYS A 211 -10.57 17.76 -6.62
CA LYS A 211 -11.57 18.05 -7.64
C LYS A 211 -12.30 16.81 -8.16
N VAL A 212 -11.56 15.73 -8.43
CA VAL A 212 -12.14 14.48 -8.95
C VAL A 212 -12.96 13.77 -7.87
N ALA A 213 -12.49 13.79 -6.61
CA ALA A 213 -13.17 13.15 -5.49
C ALA A 213 -14.50 13.84 -5.10
N GLN A 214 -14.61 15.16 -5.28
CA GLN A 214 -15.83 15.94 -4.97
C GLN A 214 -17.01 15.68 -5.92
N GLY A 215 -16.80 14.99 -7.03
CA GLY A 215 -17.85 14.62 -8.00
C GLY A 215 -18.84 13.61 -7.46
N LYS A 216 -19.90 14.08 -6.77
CA LYS A 216 -21.10 13.38 -6.28
C LYS A 216 -20.89 12.16 -5.37
N GLY A 217 -21.03 12.35 -4.08
CA GLY A 217 -21.41 11.33 -3.07
C GLY A 217 -20.34 10.30 -2.73
N GLN A 218 -19.08 10.69 -2.56
CA GLN A 218 -17.97 9.80 -2.29
C GLN A 218 -17.46 9.88 -0.86
N GLU A 219 -17.12 8.71 -0.27
CA GLU A 219 -16.12 8.68 0.79
C GLU A 219 -14.81 9.31 0.28
N GLU A 220 -14.27 10.20 1.07
CA GLU A 220 -13.14 11.07 0.73
C GLU A 220 -11.86 10.25 0.46
N THR A 221 -11.40 10.19 -0.79
CA THR A 221 -10.05 9.69 -1.12
C THR A 221 -9.02 10.73 -0.70
N ARG A 222 -8.03 10.35 0.11
CA ARG A 222 -6.95 11.21 0.61
C ARG A 222 -5.65 10.98 -0.17
N VAL A 223 -4.86 12.03 -0.33
CA VAL A 223 -3.55 12.03 -1.01
C VAL A 223 -2.47 12.43 -0.04
#